data_167e77639f700b6f5db5c052caf4e1f6
#
_entry.id   167e77639f700b6f5db5c052caf4e1f6
#
_cell.length_a   1.000
_cell.length_b   1.000
_cell.length_c   1.000
_cell.angle_alpha   90.00
_cell.angle_beta   90.00
_cell.angle_gamma   90.00
#
_symmetry.space_group_name_H-M   'P 1'
#
loop_
_entity.id
_entity.type
_entity.pdbx_description
1 polymer ?
#
loop_
_entity_poly.entity_id
_entity_poly.type
_entity_poly.pdbx_seq_one_letter_code
_entity_poly.pdbx_strand_id
1 'polypeptide(L)'
;MTKPILYLDMDGVVVDFPETIEEIDQSIRVECREWCEKNSKHHSDFEGLFATLKPMKGAIEAIEKLREDFEILLLSSAPWNNIESWSHKRRWVGKYLPQLGKKRLILSHRKDLNRGDYLVDDRSRNGAIEFGNYEGQEWINFGSDHYPNWESVVAHLKNSLR
;
A
#
# COMPACT_ATOMS: atom_id res chain seq x y z
N MET A 1 -24.37 2.77 -13.19
CA MET A 1 -23.03 3.32 -13.54
C MET A 1 -21.98 2.42 -12.91
N THR A 2 -20.88 2.18 -13.59
CA THR A 2 -19.73 1.45 -13.01
C THR A 2 -19.03 2.33 -11.99
N LYS A 3 -18.61 1.75 -10.85
CA LYS A 3 -17.84 2.47 -9.86
C LYS A 3 -16.46 2.83 -10.43
N PRO A 4 -15.90 4.01 -10.11
CA PRO A 4 -14.50 4.31 -10.41
C PRO A 4 -13.57 3.31 -9.74
N ILE A 5 -12.46 2.97 -10.41
CA ILE A 5 -11.44 2.06 -9.89
C ILE A 5 -10.46 2.85 -9.04
N LEU A 6 -10.31 2.43 -7.79
CA LEU A 6 -9.37 2.99 -6.83
C LEU A 6 -8.30 1.96 -6.48
N TYR A 7 -7.07 2.24 -6.86
CA TYR A 7 -5.91 1.48 -6.43
C TYR A 7 -5.32 2.05 -5.15
N LEU A 8 -4.96 1.17 -4.22
CA LEU A 8 -4.28 1.52 -2.99
C LEU A 8 -2.95 0.75 -2.92
N ASP A 9 -1.84 1.47 -2.74
CA ASP A 9 -0.60 0.81 -2.35
C ASP A 9 -0.72 0.21 -0.95
N MET A 10 0.19 -0.68 -0.60
CA MET A 10 0.20 -1.32 0.72
C MET A 10 1.16 -0.61 1.66
N ASP A 11 2.46 -0.77 1.48
CA ASP A 11 3.48 -0.29 2.41
C ASP A 11 3.49 1.24 2.46
N GLY A 12 3.34 1.81 3.66
CA GLY A 12 3.26 3.27 3.85
C GLY A 12 1.90 3.90 3.53
N VAL A 13 0.92 3.13 3.07
CA VAL A 13 -0.44 3.60 2.73
C VAL A 13 -1.51 2.87 3.55
N VAL A 14 -1.77 1.59 3.27
CA VAL A 14 -2.70 0.79 4.08
C VAL A 14 -1.99 -0.02 5.15
N VAL A 15 -0.71 -0.26 4.98
CA VAL A 15 0.18 -0.97 5.90
C VAL A 15 1.10 0.03 6.59
N ASP A 16 1.15 -0.01 7.91
CA ASP A 16 2.12 0.74 8.71
C ASP A 16 3.50 0.10 8.54
N PHE A 17 4.26 0.63 7.56
CA PHE A 17 5.57 0.11 7.21
C PHE A 17 6.66 0.84 7.99
N PRO A 18 7.56 0.13 8.70
CA PRO A 18 8.61 0.77 9.49
C PRO A 18 9.63 1.49 8.59
N GLU A 19 9.89 2.75 8.88
CA GLU A 19 10.93 3.54 8.21
C GLU A 19 12.32 3.19 8.73
N THR A 20 12.41 2.79 10.01
CA THR A 20 13.65 2.45 10.70
C THR A 20 13.56 1.07 11.36
N ILE A 21 14.72 0.50 11.71
CA ILE A 21 14.80 -0.79 12.43
C ILE A 21 14.17 -0.68 13.83
N GLU A 22 14.20 0.49 14.44
CA GLU A 22 13.63 0.74 15.77
C GLU A 22 12.09 0.61 15.79
N GLU A 23 11.45 0.86 14.66
CA GLU A 23 9.99 0.75 14.49
C GLU A 23 9.52 -0.67 14.20
N ILE A 24 10.44 -1.57 13.85
CA ILE A 24 10.12 -2.98 13.59
C ILE A 24 9.58 -3.65 14.86
N ASP A 25 8.65 -4.58 14.69
CA ASP A 25 8.06 -5.35 15.78
C ASP A 25 9.15 -5.95 16.67
N GLN A 26 8.95 -5.78 17.97
CA GLN A 26 9.92 -6.16 19.00
C GLN A 26 10.34 -7.64 18.92
N SER A 27 9.45 -8.51 18.47
CA SER A 27 9.68 -9.96 18.38
C SER A 27 10.75 -10.35 17.36
N ILE A 28 10.99 -9.53 16.33
CA ILE A 28 11.95 -9.82 15.25
C ILE A 28 13.03 -8.73 15.08
N ARG A 29 12.97 -7.65 15.84
CA ARG A 29 13.84 -6.46 15.65
C ARG A 29 15.32 -6.79 15.75
N VAL A 30 15.73 -7.57 16.76
CA VAL A 30 17.13 -7.92 16.98
C VAL A 30 17.64 -8.77 15.83
N GLU A 31 16.91 -9.81 15.46
CA GLU A 31 17.28 -10.70 14.35
C GLU A 31 17.36 -9.94 13.02
N CYS A 32 16.40 -9.06 12.76
CA CYS A 32 16.39 -8.22 11.56
C CYS A 32 17.61 -7.31 11.51
N ARG A 33 17.97 -6.66 12.62
CA ARG A 33 19.16 -5.79 12.71
C ARG A 33 20.44 -6.54 12.41
N GLU A 34 20.66 -7.66 13.07
CA GLU A 34 21.84 -8.49 12.88
C GLU A 34 21.94 -9.00 11.43
N TRP A 35 20.80 -9.39 10.85
CA TRP A 35 20.75 -9.82 9.46
C TRP A 35 21.09 -8.68 8.49
N CYS A 36 20.55 -7.47 8.71
CA CYS A 36 20.82 -6.29 7.88
C CYS A 36 22.30 -5.90 7.92
N GLU A 37 22.91 -5.89 9.11
CA GLU A 37 24.33 -5.59 9.30
C GLU A 37 25.23 -6.62 8.62
N LYS A 38 24.94 -7.91 8.82
CA LYS A 38 25.71 -9.02 8.23
C LYS A 38 25.67 -9.02 6.70
N ASN A 39 24.51 -8.70 6.12
CA ASN A 39 24.28 -8.80 4.67
C ASN A 39 24.41 -7.45 3.94
N SER A 40 24.59 -6.35 4.67
CA SER A 40 24.58 -4.98 4.12
C SER A 40 23.33 -4.71 3.28
N LYS A 41 22.15 -5.09 3.82
CA LYS A 41 20.85 -5.02 3.16
C LYS A 41 19.87 -4.15 3.94
N HIS A 42 18.85 -3.66 3.24
CA HIS A 42 17.75 -2.93 3.85
C HIS A 42 16.80 -3.92 4.57
N HIS A 43 16.13 -3.47 5.62
CA HIS A 43 15.22 -4.31 6.41
C HIS A 43 14.03 -4.85 5.60
N SER A 44 13.63 -4.18 4.51
CA SER A 44 12.59 -4.72 3.61
C SER A 44 12.97 -6.03 2.94
N ASP A 45 14.27 -6.33 2.84
CA ASP A 45 14.78 -7.58 2.28
C ASP A 45 14.81 -8.72 3.31
N PHE A 46 14.58 -8.42 4.60
CA PHE A 46 14.56 -9.42 5.67
C PHE A 46 13.28 -10.26 5.60
N GLU A 47 13.44 -11.56 5.42
CA GLU A 47 12.34 -12.52 5.44
C GLU A 47 11.66 -12.51 6.82
N GLY A 48 10.33 -12.58 6.84
CA GLY A 48 9.55 -12.50 8.07
C GLY A 48 9.05 -11.08 8.44
N LEU A 49 9.69 -10.00 7.95
CA LEU A 49 9.25 -8.63 8.27
C LEU A 49 7.76 -8.43 7.96
N PHE A 50 7.34 -8.76 6.74
CA PHE A 50 5.98 -8.55 6.27
C PHE A 50 4.91 -9.36 7.01
N ALA A 51 5.31 -10.40 7.73
CA ALA A 51 4.39 -11.18 8.57
C ALA A 51 3.96 -10.42 9.84
N THR A 52 4.73 -9.43 10.28
CA THR A 52 4.51 -8.68 11.52
C THR A 52 3.79 -7.36 11.34
N LEU A 53 3.65 -6.89 10.09
CA LEU A 53 3.11 -5.56 9.78
C LEU A 53 1.62 -5.45 10.11
N LYS A 54 1.23 -4.25 10.56
CA LYS A 54 -0.13 -3.92 10.97
C LYS A 54 -0.76 -2.88 10.03
N PRO A 55 -2.07 -2.69 10.08
CA PRO A 55 -2.72 -1.63 9.31
C PRO A 55 -2.26 -0.23 9.74
N MET A 56 -2.09 0.65 8.75
CA MET A 56 -1.93 2.09 8.96
C MET A 56 -3.16 2.65 9.69
N LYS A 57 -2.94 3.57 10.61
CA LYS A 57 -4.02 4.25 11.34
C LYS A 57 -5.01 4.90 10.37
N GLY A 58 -6.29 4.58 10.52
CA GLY A 58 -7.37 5.10 9.69
C GLY A 58 -7.57 4.42 8.35
N ALA A 59 -6.68 3.49 7.94
CA ALA A 59 -6.77 2.85 6.63
C ALA A 59 -8.00 1.93 6.49
N ILE A 60 -8.27 1.12 7.51
CA ILE A 60 -9.41 0.18 7.46
C ILE A 60 -10.73 0.95 7.41
N GLU A 61 -10.88 1.97 8.24
CA GLU A 61 -12.07 2.83 8.28
C GLU A 61 -12.26 3.62 6.98
N ALA A 62 -11.16 4.08 6.37
CA ALA A 62 -11.20 4.74 5.07
C ALA A 62 -11.69 3.81 3.98
N ILE A 63 -11.15 2.58 3.92
CA ILE A 63 -11.56 1.56 2.96
C ILE A 63 -13.05 1.23 3.12
N GLU A 64 -13.55 1.07 4.35
CA GLU A 64 -14.98 0.83 4.60
C GLU A 64 -15.86 1.96 4.05
N LYS A 65 -15.44 3.21 4.20
CA LYS A 65 -16.18 4.38 3.68
C LYS A 65 -16.13 4.49 2.15
N LEU A 66 -15.02 4.07 1.53
CA LEU A 66 -14.78 4.24 0.09
C LEU A 66 -15.34 3.08 -0.74
N ARG A 67 -15.40 1.85 -0.21
CA ARG A 67 -15.86 0.68 -0.98
C ARG A 67 -17.32 0.74 -1.46
N GLU A 68 -18.11 1.64 -0.88
CA GLU A 68 -19.49 1.85 -1.34
C GLU A 68 -19.54 2.57 -2.67
N ASP A 69 -18.57 3.45 -2.94
CA ASP A 69 -18.55 4.29 -4.14
C ASP A 69 -17.47 3.89 -5.15
N PHE A 70 -16.41 3.21 -4.70
CA PHE A 70 -15.28 2.81 -5.52
C PHE A 70 -15.15 1.28 -5.64
N GLU A 71 -14.65 0.84 -6.78
CA GLU A 71 -14.11 -0.50 -6.93
C GLU A 71 -12.65 -0.51 -6.46
N ILE A 72 -12.41 -1.01 -5.23
CA ILE A 72 -11.09 -0.96 -4.59
C ILE A 72 -10.28 -2.21 -4.91
N LEU A 73 -9.04 -1.99 -5.37
CA LEU A 73 -8.01 -3.02 -5.49
C LEU A 73 -6.73 -2.54 -4.81
N LEU A 74 -5.99 -3.45 -4.20
CA LEU A 74 -4.63 -3.18 -3.76
C LEU A 74 -3.68 -3.33 -4.95
N LEU A 75 -2.80 -2.34 -5.15
CA LEU A 75 -1.78 -2.33 -6.20
C LEU A 75 -0.45 -2.00 -5.57
N SER A 76 0.34 -3.03 -5.27
CA SER A 76 1.57 -2.91 -4.51
C SER A 76 2.75 -3.53 -5.25
N SER A 77 3.94 -3.01 -5.01
CA SER A 77 5.18 -3.69 -5.36
C SER A 77 5.66 -4.52 -4.17
N ALA A 78 6.33 -5.62 -4.43
CA ALA A 78 6.97 -6.43 -3.41
C ALA A 78 8.49 -6.33 -3.55
N PRO A 79 9.28 -6.22 -2.45
CA PRO A 79 10.73 -6.22 -2.54
C PRO A 79 11.23 -7.45 -3.29
N TRP A 80 12.04 -7.21 -4.34
CA TRP A 80 12.50 -8.28 -5.23
C TRP A 80 13.32 -9.35 -4.50
N ASN A 81 14.14 -8.92 -3.54
CA ASN A 81 15.02 -9.82 -2.78
C ASN A 81 14.32 -10.53 -1.61
N ASN A 82 13.08 -10.17 -1.29
CA ASN A 82 12.30 -10.79 -0.22
C ASN A 82 11.15 -11.61 -0.83
N ILE A 83 11.43 -12.85 -1.17
CA ILE A 83 10.48 -13.76 -1.82
C ILE A 83 9.23 -13.96 -0.96
N GLU A 84 9.38 -14.05 0.35
CA GLU A 84 8.25 -14.24 1.28
C GLU A 84 7.30 -13.05 1.32
N SER A 85 7.78 -11.83 1.00
CA SER A 85 6.95 -10.62 1.00
C SER A 85 5.72 -10.77 0.10
N TRP A 86 5.83 -11.51 -1.01
CA TRP A 86 4.74 -11.76 -1.94
C TRP A 86 3.60 -12.55 -1.28
N SER A 87 3.94 -13.65 -0.60
CA SER A 87 2.96 -14.48 0.11
C SER A 87 2.42 -13.78 1.36
N HIS A 88 3.27 -13.04 2.08
CA HIS A 88 2.88 -12.30 3.26
C HIS A 88 1.90 -11.16 2.93
N LYS A 89 2.11 -10.41 1.84
CA LYS A 89 1.14 -9.41 1.37
C LYS A 89 -0.23 -10.05 1.09
N ARG A 90 -0.26 -11.21 0.42
CA ARG A 90 -1.52 -11.93 0.18
C ARG A 90 -2.19 -12.37 1.50
N ARG A 91 -1.42 -12.86 2.47
CA ARG A 91 -1.94 -13.26 3.80
C ARG A 91 -2.46 -12.05 4.57
N TRP A 92 -1.71 -10.93 4.53
CA TRP A 92 -2.07 -9.68 5.16
C TRP A 92 -3.45 -9.18 4.68
N VAL A 93 -3.67 -9.17 3.36
CA VAL A 93 -4.96 -8.79 2.77
C VAL A 93 -6.09 -9.69 3.27
N GLY A 94 -5.87 -11.00 3.31
CA GLY A 94 -6.86 -11.94 3.83
C GLY A 94 -7.19 -11.75 5.32
N LYS A 95 -6.22 -11.29 6.10
CA LYS A 95 -6.38 -11.05 7.54
C LYS A 95 -7.08 -9.73 7.84
N TYR A 96 -6.67 -8.63 7.19
CA TYR A 96 -7.08 -7.28 7.58
C TYR A 96 -8.14 -6.65 6.66
N LEU A 97 -8.28 -7.16 5.44
CA LEU A 97 -9.22 -6.65 4.43
C LEU A 97 -10.12 -7.74 3.82
N PRO A 98 -10.69 -8.67 4.63
CA PRO A 98 -11.54 -9.74 4.11
C PRO A 98 -12.79 -9.20 3.40
N GLN A 99 -13.24 -7.99 3.77
CA GLN A 99 -14.41 -7.30 3.21
C GLN A 99 -14.22 -6.87 1.75
N LEU A 100 -12.98 -6.74 1.27
CA LEU A 100 -12.73 -6.46 -0.16
C LEU A 100 -13.00 -7.69 -1.04
N GLY A 101 -13.05 -8.89 -0.45
CA GLY A 101 -13.27 -10.13 -1.16
C GLY A 101 -12.01 -10.70 -1.82
N LYS A 102 -12.22 -11.73 -2.63
CA LYS A 102 -11.13 -12.45 -3.31
C LYS A 102 -10.62 -11.69 -4.53
N LYS A 103 -9.33 -11.89 -4.88
CA LYS A 103 -8.72 -11.39 -6.12
C LYS A 103 -8.67 -9.86 -6.22
N ARG A 104 -8.48 -9.19 -5.08
CA ARG A 104 -8.38 -7.73 -4.97
C ARG A 104 -6.94 -7.25 -4.70
N LEU A 105 -5.93 -8.08 -4.99
CA LEU A 105 -4.52 -7.75 -4.85
C LEU A 105 -3.80 -7.95 -6.17
N ILE A 106 -3.12 -6.90 -6.62
CA ILE A 106 -2.22 -6.89 -7.76
C ILE A 106 -0.82 -6.58 -7.23
N LEU A 107 0.15 -7.44 -7.52
CA LEU A 107 1.57 -7.19 -7.25
C LEU A 107 2.25 -6.83 -8.56
N SER A 108 2.77 -5.61 -8.64
CA SER A 108 3.37 -5.07 -9.85
C SER A 108 4.45 -4.02 -9.53
N HIS A 109 5.57 -4.07 -10.22
CA HIS A 109 6.60 -3.02 -10.23
C HIS A 109 6.36 -1.97 -11.33
N ARG A 110 5.25 -2.12 -12.08
CA ARG A 110 4.82 -1.22 -13.16
C ARG A 110 3.36 -0.82 -12.91
N LYS A 111 3.15 0.09 -11.96
CA LYS A 111 1.81 0.57 -11.58
C LYS A 111 1.15 1.35 -12.72
N ASP A 112 1.96 2.02 -13.54
CA ASP A 112 1.55 2.73 -14.75
C ASP A 112 0.85 1.88 -15.82
N LEU A 113 1.06 0.56 -15.81
CA LEU A 113 0.41 -0.35 -16.75
C LEU A 113 -1.00 -0.77 -16.34
N ASN A 114 -1.48 -0.32 -15.19
CA ASN A 114 -2.81 -0.62 -14.69
C ASN A 114 -3.79 0.50 -15.06
N ARG A 115 -4.96 0.11 -15.56
CA ARG A 115 -6.04 1.06 -15.89
C ARG A 115 -6.94 1.24 -14.69
N GLY A 116 -7.16 2.47 -14.28
CA GLY A 116 -8.02 2.84 -13.16
C GLY A 116 -8.21 4.34 -13.13
N ASP A 117 -8.91 4.85 -12.15
CA ASP A 117 -9.18 6.28 -12.05
C ASP A 117 -8.24 6.94 -11.03
N TYR A 118 -7.96 6.25 -9.91
CA TYR A 118 -7.13 6.78 -8.81
C TYR A 118 -6.11 5.77 -8.34
N LEU A 119 -4.92 6.26 -7.97
CA LEU A 119 -3.88 5.52 -7.27
C LEU A 119 -3.44 6.32 -6.03
N VAL A 120 -3.65 5.76 -4.84
CA VAL A 120 -3.09 6.28 -3.59
C VAL A 120 -1.77 5.57 -3.31
N ASP A 121 -0.67 6.32 -3.30
CA ASP A 121 0.68 5.80 -3.12
C ASP A 121 1.55 6.86 -2.42
N ASP A 122 2.37 6.48 -1.46
CA ASP A 122 3.26 7.37 -0.73
C ASP A 122 4.58 7.65 -1.48
N ARG A 123 4.83 6.94 -2.58
CA ARG A 123 6.09 7.03 -3.34
C ARG A 123 5.84 7.21 -4.83
N SER A 124 6.73 8.00 -5.46
CA SER A 124 6.71 8.26 -6.91
C SER A 124 7.28 7.12 -7.76
N ARG A 125 7.76 6.03 -7.14
CA ARG A 125 8.46 4.92 -7.80
C ARG A 125 7.51 3.86 -8.35
N ASN A 126 8.09 2.91 -9.12
CA ASN A 126 7.39 1.76 -9.67
C ASN A 126 6.19 2.12 -10.54
N GLY A 127 6.28 3.26 -11.24
CA GLY A 127 5.23 3.72 -12.15
C GLY A 127 4.11 4.49 -11.46
N ALA A 128 4.23 4.88 -10.18
CA ALA A 128 3.16 5.61 -9.49
C ALA A 128 2.94 7.01 -10.06
N ILE A 129 4.01 7.78 -10.29
CA ILE A 129 3.87 9.11 -10.88
C ILE A 129 3.43 9.02 -12.35
N GLU A 130 3.91 8.03 -13.09
CA GLU A 130 3.55 7.80 -14.49
C GLU A 130 2.08 7.40 -14.62
N PHE A 131 1.50 6.73 -13.63
CA PHE A 131 0.06 6.46 -13.58
C PHE A 131 -0.76 7.75 -13.69
N GLY A 132 -0.40 8.78 -12.94
CA GLY A 132 -1.08 10.09 -12.95
C GLY A 132 -0.85 10.91 -14.24
N ASN A 133 0.06 10.50 -15.14
CA ASN A 133 0.28 11.20 -16.41
C ASN A 133 -0.70 10.78 -17.52
N TYR A 134 -1.48 9.71 -17.30
CA TYR A 134 -2.49 9.31 -18.27
C TYR A 134 -3.80 10.06 -18.06
N GLU A 135 -4.44 10.43 -19.16
CA GLU A 135 -5.73 11.12 -19.13
C GLU A 135 -6.78 10.32 -18.35
N GLY A 136 -7.45 10.99 -17.41
CA GLY A 136 -8.46 10.38 -16.56
C GLY A 136 -7.93 9.55 -15.39
N GLN A 137 -6.60 9.52 -15.19
CA GLN A 137 -5.96 8.84 -14.05
C GLN A 137 -5.32 9.86 -13.11
N GLU A 138 -5.46 9.67 -11.81
CA GLU A 138 -4.89 10.56 -10.79
C GLU A 138 -4.02 9.77 -9.80
N TRP A 139 -2.77 10.24 -9.60
CA TRP A 139 -1.92 9.79 -8.50
C TRP A 139 -2.10 10.70 -7.28
N ILE A 140 -2.57 10.14 -6.19
CA ILE A 140 -2.73 10.80 -4.88
C ILE A 140 -1.51 10.48 -4.04
N ASN A 141 -0.64 11.45 -3.84
CA ASN A 141 0.60 11.30 -3.08
C ASN A 141 0.31 11.30 -1.57
N PHE A 142 0.09 10.11 -1.00
CA PHE A 142 -0.19 9.91 0.41
C PHE A 142 1.00 10.37 1.28
N GLY A 143 0.72 11.06 2.38
CA GLY A 143 1.75 11.62 3.27
C GLY A 143 2.31 12.96 2.83
N SER A 144 1.87 13.51 1.68
CA SER A 144 2.21 14.87 1.25
C SER A 144 1.44 15.92 2.05
N ASP A 145 1.82 17.20 1.89
CA ASP A 145 1.11 18.32 2.52
C ASP A 145 -0.37 18.41 2.11
N HIS A 146 -0.72 17.94 0.89
CA HIS A 146 -2.10 17.91 0.39
C HIS A 146 -2.88 16.72 0.93
N TYR A 147 -2.22 15.58 1.12
CA TYR A 147 -2.83 14.33 1.55
C TYR A 147 -2.09 13.73 2.74
N PRO A 148 -2.03 14.44 3.90
CA PRO A 148 -1.21 14.03 5.03
C PRO A 148 -1.70 12.75 5.73
N ASN A 149 -2.94 12.36 5.50
CA ASN A 149 -3.57 11.23 6.17
C ASN A 149 -4.79 10.71 5.41
N TRP A 150 -5.38 9.62 5.89
CA TRP A 150 -6.56 9.01 5.28
C TRP A 150 -7.80 9.92 5.28
N GLU A 151 -7.94 10.81 6.26
CA GLU A 151 -9.08 11.73 6.32
C GLU A 151 -9.09 12.68 5.11
N SER A 152 -7.93 13.25 4.77
CA SER A 152 -7.76 14.12 3.60
C SER A 152 -7.99 13.39 2.28
N VAL A 153 -7.48 12.14 2.15
CA VAL A 153 -7.69 11.31 0.97
C VAL A 153 -9.18 10.97 0.80
N VAL A 154 -9.87 10.56 1.86
CA VAL A 154 -11.31 10.26 1.81
C VAL A 154 -12.11 11.49 1.39
N ALA A 155 -11.79 12.67 1.96
CA ALA A 155 -12.47 13.91 1.62
C ALA A 155 -12.29 14.26 0.14
N HIS A 156 -11.07 14.15 -0.40
CA HIS A 156 -10.78 14.38 -1.81
C HIS A 156 -11.58 13.43 -2.72
N LEU A 157 -11.47 12.13 -2.50
CA LEU A 157 -12.14 11.10 -3.30
C LEU A 157 -13.67 11.22 -3.27
N LYS A 158 -14.27 11.54 -2.12
CA LYS A 158 -15.73 11.78 -2.03
C LYS A 158 -16.17 13.04 -2.76
N ASN A 159 -15.33 14.08 -2.80
CA ASN A 159 -15.62 15.31 -3.53
C ASN A 159 -15.52 15.13 -5.05
N SER A 160 -14.65 14.26 -5.54
CA SER A 160 -14.49 13.98 -6.97
C SER A 160 -15.67 13.23 -7.60
N LEU A 161 -16.58 12.68 -6.79
CA LEU A 161 -17.80 12.00 -7.24
C LEU A 161 -19.01 12.95 -7.43
N ARG A 162 -18.87 14.23 -7.08
CA ARG A 162 -19.92 15.24 -7.18
C ARG A 162 -19.82 15.99 -8.49
#